data_8c0a24c82210a74250b160e2b4d892c0
#
_entry.id   8c0a24c82210a74250b160e2b4d892c0
#
_cell.length_a   1.000
_cell.length_b   1.000
_cell.length_c   1.000
_cell.angle_alpha   90.00
_cell.angle_beta   90.00
_cell.angle_gamma   90.00
#
_symmetry.space_group_name_H-M   'P 1'
#
loop_
_entity.id
_entity.type
_entity.pdbx_description
1 polymer ?
#
loop_
_entity_poly.entity_id
_entity_poly.type
_entity_poly.pdbx_seq_one_letter_code
_entity_poly.pdbx_strand_id
1 'polypeptide(L)'
;MPAALITVASLGLPLLFVLYLRESDAFRDLPRRELALTAALGVVLGVGWALLTGAAVARSYGVPLGAGIAAERILRDGIAVPLGSMLLMLVPALVTRWSWRGEREALDGYVIGALGALTFTAAANLARLAPQFTTGMVNRVRPLDGLLVEAGVRGVAMPLTAAGVGGLIGTALWFTRPPTKVHQHRVFVRAILVVIAVVVVAIYALLGVVDVARLPQLVQLALHLTLTGIALFALRVGLHLALLHEVQDDMHADEPILCGECNH
;
A
#
# COMPACT_ATOMS: atom_id res chain seq x y z
N MET A 1 -14.43 -22.01 9.60
CA MET A 1 -12.99 -22.15 9.28
C MET A 1 -12.47 -21.16 8.20
N PRO A 2 -13.10 -20.91 7.00
CA PRO A 2 -12.50 -20.05 5.98
C PRO A 2 -12.32 -18.59 6.40
N ALA A 3 -13.29 -18.00 7.08
CA ALA A 3 -13.17 -16.62 7.56
C ALA A 3 -11.99 -16.45 8.55
N ALA A 4 -11.74 -17.44 9.42
CA ALA A 4 -10.62 -17.42 10.32
C ALA A 4 -9.27 -17.45 9.57
N LEU A 5 -9.14 -18.26 8.53
CA LEU A 5 -7.92 -18.33 7.71
C LEU A 5 -7.62 -16.97 7.06
N ILE A 6 -8.61 -16.37 6.43
CA ILE A 6 -8.46 -15.05 5.77
C ILE A 6 -8.17 -13.97 6.82
N THR A 7 -8.79 -14.04 8.00
CA THR A 7 -8.52 -13.10 9.11
C THR A 7 -7.07 -13.20 9.57
N VAL A 8 -6.60 -14.41 9.85
CA VAL A 8 -5.20 -14.64 10.26
C VAL A 8 -4.24 -14.19 9.17
N ALA A 9 -4.51 -14.48 7.90
CA ALA A 9 -3.68 -14.03 6.79
C ALA A 9 -3.68 -12.50 6.66
N SER A 10 -4.84 -11.86 6.80
CA SER A 10 -4.97 -10.39 6.68
C SER A 10 -4.33 -9.62 7.84
N LEU A 11 -4.35 -10.17 9.06
CA LEU A 11 -3.71 -9.57 10.23
C LEU A 11 -2.23 -9.94 10.34
N GLY A 12 -1.84 -11.09 9.80
CA GLY A 12 -0.49 -11.62 9.91
C GLY A 12 0.56 -10.66 9.34
N LEU A 13 0.34 -10.13 8.15
CA LEU A 13 1.28 -9.22 7.50
C LEU A 13 1.46 -7.88 8.25
N PRO A 14 0.40 -7.15 8.66
CA PRO A 14 0.55 -5.97 9.49
C PRO A 14 1.27 -6.25 10.81
N LEU A 15 0.95 -7.36 11.48
CA LEU A 15 1.59 -7.74 12.73
C LEU A 15 3.07 -8.08 12.53
N LEU A 16 3.42 -8.84 11.49
CA LEU A 16 4.81 -9.14 11.14
C LEU A 16 5.58 -7.87 10.78
N PHE A 17 4.96 -6.92 10.08
CA PHE A 17 5.58 -5.65 9.77
C PHE A 17 5.87 -4.82 11.02
N VAL A 18 4.91 -4.71 11.94
CA VAL A 18 5.11 -4.02 13.22
C VAL A 18 6.17 -4.72 14.07
N LEU A 19 6.19 -6.06 14.10
CA LEU A 19 7.20 -6.84 14.80
C LEU A 19 8.60 -6.60 14.20
N TYR A 20 8.70 -6.61 12.88
CA TYR A 20 9.95 -6.30 12.18
C TYR A 20 10.45 -4.88 12.50
N LEU A 21 9.57 -3.88 12.49
CA LEU A 21 9.93 -2.52 12.87
C LEU A 21 10.43 -2.44 14.32
N ARG A 22 9.84 -3.25 15.21
CA ARG A 22 10.26 -3.32 16.62
C ARG A 22 11.66 -3.94 16.76
N GLU A 23 11.93 -5.04 16.06
CA GLU A 23 13.22 -5.74 16.08
C GLU A 23 14.34 -4.94 15.40
N SER A 24 14.02 -4.19 14.34
CA SER A 24 14.98 -3.37 13.61
C SER A 24 15.31 -2.03 14.27
N ASP A 25 14.86 -1.80 15.52
CA ASP A 25 15.03 -0.54 16.25
C ASP A 25 14.51 0.72 15.53
N ALA A 26 13.79 0.56 14.42
CA ALA A 26 13.21 1.66 13.65
C ALA A 26 12.24 2.54 14.47
N PHE A 27 11.77 2.05 15.62
CA PHE A 27 10.96 2.83 16.57
C PHE A 27 11.77 3.85 17.39
N ARG A 28 13.10 3.82 17.36
CA ARG A 28 13.91 4.78 18.11
C ARG A 28 13.87 6.16 17.46
N ASP A 29 13.86 6.18 16.14
CA ASP A 29 13.93 7.41 15.35
C ASP A 29 12.55 7.93 14.96
N LEU A 30 11.54 7.04 14.89
CA LEU A 30 10.16 7.38 14.53
C LEU A 30 9.30 7.67 15.78
N PRO A 31 8.65 8.84 15.87
CA PRO A 31 7.77 9.15 16.99
C PRO A 31 6.55 8.22 16.99
N ARG A 32 6.35 7.53 18.10
CA ARG A 32 5.24 6.56 18.30
C ARG A 32 3.87 7.15 18.00
N ARG A 33 3.70 8.46 18.24
CA ARG A 33 2.46 9.19 17.96
C ARG A 33 2.12 9.18 16.47
N GLU A 34 3.10 9.42 15.61
CA GLU A 34 2.89 9.50 14.16
C GLU A 34 2.61 8.10 13.58
N LEU A 35 3.26 7.07 14.10
CA LEU A 35 2.95 5.69 13.73
C LEU A 35 1.53 5.29 14.16
N ALA A 36 1.13 5.64 15.38
CA ALA A 36 -0.22 5.36 15.88
C ALA A 36 -1.29 6.14 15.07
N LEU A 37 -1.02 7.40 14.73
CA LEU A 37 -1.89 8.21 13.87
C LEU A 37 -2.05 7.59 12.49
N THR A 38 -0.94 7.20 11.87
CA THR A 38 -0.94 6.54 10.55
C THR A 38 -1.76 5.26 10.57
N ALA A 39 -1.53 4.40 11.57
CA ALA A 39 -2.25 3.14 11.71
C ALA A 39 -3.75 3.38 11.98
N ALA A 40 -4.10 4.31 12.87
CA ALA A 40 -5.49 4.64 13.18
C ALA A 40 -6.24 5.19 11.96
N LEU A 41 -5.63 6.12 11.21
CA LEU A 41 -6.19 6.64 9.96
C LEU A 41 -6.35 5.53 8.93
N GLY A 42 -5.36 4.64 8.77
CA GLY A 42 -5.46 3.49 7.89
C GLY A 42 -6.66 2.62 8.23
N VAL A 43 -6.84 2.27 9.52
CA VAL A 43 -7.97 1.47 9.99
C VAL A 43 -9.31 2.17 9.71
N VAL A 44 -9.47 3.43 10.10
CA VAL A 44 -10.72 4.18 9.94
C VAL A 44 -11.10 4.30 8.46
N LEU A 45 -10.14 4.66 7.61
CA LEU A 45 -10.38 4.78 6.18
C LEU A 45 -10.66 3.42 5.52
N GLY A 46 -9.97 2.36 5.94
CA GLY A 46 -10.18 1.01 5.43
C GLY A 46 -11.57 0.47 5.75
N VAL A 47 -12.01 0.61 7.01
CA VAL A 47 -13.39 0.25 7.42
C VAL A 47 -14.41 1.10 6.67
N GLY A 48 -14.25 2.42 6.65
CA GLY A 48 -15.16 3.34 5.95
C GLY A 48 -15.30 2.98 4.47
N TRP A 49 -14.19 2.72 3.80
CA TRP A 49 -14.19 2.31 2.39
C TRP A 49 -14.87 0.99 2.14
N ALA A 50 -14.64 0.00 3.02
CA ALA A 50 -15.28 -1.31 2.92
C ALA A 50 -16.80 -1.21 3.08
N LEU A 51 -17.28 -0.40 4.02
CA LEU A 51 -18.70 -0.18 4.26
C LEU A 51 -19.36 0.57 3.07
N LEU A 52 -18.73 1.62 2.56
CA LEU A 52 -19.22 2.38 1.42
C LEU A 52 -19.31 1.52 0.16
N THR A 53 -18.25 0.79 -0.17
CA THR A 53 -18.21 -0.06 -1.37
C THR A 53 -19.08 -1.29 -1.20
N GLY A 54 -19.17 -1.88 -0.01
CA GLY A 54 -20.05 -3.00 0.29
C GLY A 54 -21.54 -2.66 0.07
N ALA A 55 -21.98 -1.49 0.54
CA ALA A 55 -23.34 -1.01 0.32
C ALA A 55 -23.63 -0.72 -1.15
N ALA A 56 -22.67 -0.16 -1.89
CA ALA A 56 -22.81 0.12 -3.32
C ALA A 56 -22.91 -1.17 -4.14
N VAL A 57 -22.06 -2.15 -3.84
CA VAL A 57 -22.04 -3.47 -4.49
C VAL A 57 -23.35 -4.23 -4.18
N ALA A 58 -23.79 -4.26 -2.93
CA ALA A 58 -25.03 -4.96 -2.53
C ALA A 58 -26.25 -4.43 -3.29
N ARG A 59 -26.38 -3.11 -3.45
CA ARG A 59 -27.50 -2.49 -4.21
C ARG A 59 -27.49 -2.90 -5.69
N SER A 60 -26.33 -3.11 -6.28
CA SER A 60 -26.20 -3.46 -7.70
C SER A 60 -26.55 -4.91 -8.02
N TYR A 61 -26.48 -5.81 -7.03
CA TYR A 61 -26.90 -7.20 -7.23
C TYR A 61 -28.44 -7.40 -7.26
N GLY A 62 -29.22 -6.42 -6.79
CA GLY A 62 -30.67 -6.44 -6.82
C GLY A 62 -31.29 -6.04 -8.17
N VAL A 63 -30.51 -5.62 -9.17
CA VAL A 63 -31.01 -5.14 -10.47
C VAL A 63 -30.76 -6.20 -11.57
N PRO A 64 -31.76 -6.57 -12.39
CA PRO A 64 -31.59 -7.53 -13.48
C PRO A 64 -30.60 -7.04 -14.54
N LEU A 65 -29.83 -7.97 -15.10
CA LEU A 65 -28.73 -7.70 -16.03
C LEU A 65 -29.21 -7.25 -17.41
N GLY A 66 -29.09 -5.95 -17.73
CA GLY A 66 -29.08 -5.44 -19.09
C GLY A 66 -27.65 -5.07 -19.56
N ALA A 67 -27.43 -4.98 -20.87
CA ALA A 67 -26.11 -4.72 -21.45
C ALA A 67 -25.41 -3.43 -20.93
N GLY A 68 -26.17 -2.37 -20.64
CA GLY A 68 -25.65 -1.12 -20.06
C GLY A 68 -25.18 -1.26 -18.62
N ILE A 69 -25.83 -2.15 -17.84
CA ILE A 69 -25.51 -2.41 -16.43
C ILE A 69 -24.18 -3.20 -16.30
N ALA A 70 -23.83 -4.02 -17.29
CA ALA A 70 -22.58 -4.75 -17.29
C ALA A 70 -21.36 -3.80 -17.41
N ALA A 71 -21.41 -2.80 -18.28
CA ALA A 71 -20.34 -1.81 -18.44
C ALA A 71 -20.18 -0.95 -17.17
N GLU A 72 -21.29 -0.52 -16.54
CA GLU A 72 -21.26 0.24 -15.30
C GLU A 72 -20.64 -0.56 -14.14
N ARG A 73 -20.93 -1.86 -14.05
CA ARG A 73 -20.30 -2.75 -13.05
C ARG A 73 -18.81 -2.90 -13.26
N ILE A 74 -18.38 -3.10 -14.50
CA ILE A 74 -16.95 -3.21 -14.82
C ILE A 74 -16.22 -1.92 -14.42
N LEU A 75 -16.78 -0.77 -14.79
CA LEU A 75 -16.19 0.53 -14.46
C LEU A 75 -16.13 0.76 -12.94
N ARG A 76 -17.22 0.46 -12.24
CA ARG A 76 -17.28 0.68 -10.79
C ARG A 76 -16.46 -0.35 -10.02
N ASP A 77 -16.73 -1.64 -10.19
CA ASP A 77 -16.17 -2.71 -9.37
C ASP A 77 -14.77 -3.11 -9.84
N GLY A 78 -14.49 -3.03 -11.15
CA GLY A 78 -13.21 -3.37 -11.75
C GLY A 78 -12.19 -2.23 -11.73
N ILE A 79 -12.62 -0.96 -11.76
CA ILE A 79 -11.71 0.18 -11.85
C ILE A 79 -11.86 1.12 -10.65
N ALA A 80 -13.07 1.67 -10.43
CA ALA A 80 -13.25 2.74 -9.45
C ALA A 80 -13.00 2.27 -8.01
N VAL A 81 -13.43 1.06 -7.64
CA VAL A 81 -13.20 0.51 -6.29
C VAL A 81 -11.72 0.21 -6.04
N PRO A 82 -10.95 -0.48 -6.92
CA PRO A 82 -9.52 -0.67 -6.75
C PRO A 82 -8.73 0.64 -6.73
N LEU A 83 -8.98 1.56 -7.67
CA LEU A 83 -8.31 2.86 -7.68
C LEU A 83 -8.63 3.70 -6.44
N GLY A 84 -9.90 3.74 -6.03
CA GLY A 84 -10.32 4.43 -4.82
C GLY A 84 -9.63 3.88 -3.58
N SER A 85 -9.49 2.55 -3.45
CA SER A 85 -8.77 1.94 -2.35
C SER A 85 -7.29 2.30 -2.37
N MET A 86 -6.64 2.28 -3.56
CA MET A 86 -5.24 2.65 -3.72
C MET A 86 -4.99 4.12 -3.38
N LEU A 87 -5.89 5.04 -3.75
CA LEU A 87 -5.76 6.45 -3.39
C LEU A 87 -5.98 6.68 -1.90
N LEU A 88 -7.00 6.04 -1.31
CA LEU A 88 -7.33 6.21 0.11
C LEU A 88 -6.27 5.65 1.05
N MET A 89 -5.58 4.56 0.67
CA MET A 89 -4.50 4.02 1.49
C MET A 89 -3.28 4.94 1.57
N LEU A 90 -3.14 5.94 0.68
CA LEU A 90 -2.07 6.93 0.71
C LEU A 90 -2.39 8.13 1.62
N VAL A 91 -3.67 8.35 1.95
CA VAL A 91 -4.10 9.47 2.79
C VAL A 91 -3.41 9.46 4.16
N PRO A 92 -3.25 8.33 4.88
CA PRO A 92 -2.52 8.31 6.14
C PRO A 92 -1.10 8.88 6.01
N ALA A 93 -0.37 8.49 4.98
CA ALA A 93 0.98 9.00 4.74
C ALA A 93 0.99 10.50 4.45
N LEU A 94 0.05 11.00 3.65
CA LEU A 94 -0.08 12.44 3.36
C LEU A 94 -0.40 13.24 4.60
N VAL A 95 -1.34 12.78 5.44
CA VAL A 95 -1.73 13.47 6.68
C VAL A 95 -0.56 13.48 7.67
N THR A 96 0.10 12.34 7.85
CA THR A 96 1.27 12.24 8.74
C THR A 96 2.39 13.16 8.26
N ARG A 97 2.61 13.28 6.95
CA ARG A 97 3.59 14.21 6.39
C ARG A 97 3.28 15.67 6.76
N TRP A 98 2.03 16.07 6.79
CA TRP A 98 1.64 17.44 7.16
C TRP A 98 1.82 17.71 8.66
N SER A 99 1.61 16.71 9.51
CA SER A 99 1.82 16.80 10.96
C SER A 99 3.30 16.69 11.36
N TRP A 100 4.15 16.16 10.48
CA TRP A 100 5.56 15.87 10.73
C TRP A 100 6.39 17.13 10.91
N ARG A 101 7.05 17.26 12.06
CA ARG A 101 7.90 18.42 12.42
C ARG A 101 9.40 18.08 12.50
N GLY A 102 9.78 16.81 12.38
CA GLY A 102 11.15 16.32 12.42
C GLY A 102 11.88 16.41 11.08
N GLU A 103 13.12 15.99 11.08
CA GLU A 103 13.86 15.74 9.84
C GLU A 103 13.16 14.67 9.02
N ARG A 104 13.27 14.75 7.72
CA ARG A 104 12.53 13.89 6.78
C ARG A 104 13.52 13.01 6.06
N GLU A 105 13.46 11.72 6.36
CA GLU A 105 14.26 10.70 5.70
C GLU A 105 13.39 9.83 4.80
N ALA A 106 13.95 9.34 3.70
CA ALA A 106 13.23 8.49 2.76
C ALA A 106 12.75 7.19 3.44
N LEU A 107 13.52 6.67 4.40
CA LEU A 107 13.17 5.47 5.17
C LEU A 107 11.94 5.68 6.04
N ASP A 108 11.81 6.84 6.69
CA ASP A 108 10.62 7.20 7.48
C ASP A 108 9.36 7.20 6.61
N GLY A 109 9.49 7.79 5.43
CA GLY A 109 8.42 7.80 4.44
C GLY A 109 8.01 6.41 4.00
N TYR A 110 8.97 5.51 3.79
CA TYR A 110 8.71 4.10 3.50
C TYR A 110 7.90 3.44 4.61
N VAL A 111 8.35 3.56 5.85
CA VAL A 111 7.69 2.93 7.01
C VAL A 111 6.27 3.44 7.18
N ILE A 112 6.06 4.75 7.14
CA ILE A 112 4.75 5.38 7.29
C ILE A 112 3.83 5.00 6.14
N GLY A 113 4.32 5.05 4.91
CA GLY A 113 3.55 4.68 3.72
C GLY A 113 3.12 3.21 3.71
N ALA A 114 4.04 2.31 4.02
CA ALA A 114 3.75 0.87 4.11
C ALA A 114 2.81 0.54 5.27
N LEU A 115 3.00 1.13 6.45
CA LEU A 115 2.14 0.93 7.63
C LEU A 115 0.70 1.40 7.35
N GLY A 116 0.54 2.59 6.78
CA GLY A 116 -0.77 3.14 6.42
C GLY A 116 -1.51 2.24 5.43
N ALA A 117 -0.82 1.77 4.39
CA ALA A 117 -1.38 0.89 3.38
C ALA A 117 -1.74 -0.50 3.93
N LEU A 118 -0.89 -1.09 4.77
CA LEU A 118 -1.13 -2.38 5.42
C LEU A 118 -2.33 -2.32 6.36
N THR A 119 -2.39 -1.32 7.22
CA THR A 119 -3.51 -1.16 8.19
C THR A 119 -4.82 -0.86 7.48
N PHE A 120 -4.81 -0.06 6.41
CA PHE A 120 -5.97 0.18 5.56
C PHE A 120 -6.49 -1.12 4.93
N THR A 121 -5.61 -1.88 4.30
CA THR A 121 -5.98 -3.11 3.57
C THR A 121 -6.48 -4.19 4.53
N ALA A 122 -5.82 -4.38 5.68
CA ALA A 122 -6.26 -5.32 6.71
C ALA A 122 -7.64 -4.96 7.26
N ALA A 123 -7.84 -3.69 7.62
CA ALA A 123 -9.12 -3.21 8.14
C ALA A 123 -10.25 -3.33 7.12
N ALA A 124 -9.99 -3.00 5.84
CA ALA A 124 -10.95 -3.17 4.77
C ALA A 124 -11.34 -4.64 4.55
N ASN A 125 -10.35 -5.56 4.59
CA ASN A 125 -10.60 -6.99 4.46
C ASN A 125 -11.42 -7.52 5.64
N LEU A 126 -11.10 -7.15 6.88
CA LEU A 126 -11.83 -7.55 8.07
C LEU A 126 -13.28 -7.03 8.06
N ALA A 127 -13.49 -5.78 7.69
CA ALA A 127 -14.82 -5.20 7.59
C ALA A 127 -15.69 -5.92 6.55
N ARG A 128 -15.12 -6.33 5.42
CA ARG A 128 -15.83 -7.13 4.40
C ARG A 128 -16.15 -8.55 4.86
N LEU A 129 -15.34 -9.11 5.76
CA LEU A 129 -15.56 -10.45 6.32
C LEU A 129 -16.53 -10.44 7.50
N ALA A 130 -16.76 -9.29 8.16
CA ALA A 130 -17.59 -9.18 9.35
C ALA A 130 -18.97 -9.83 9.21
N PRO A 131 -19.73 -9.67 8.11
CA PRO A 131 -21.03 -10.35 7.93
C PRO A 131 -20.95 -11.89 7.95
N GLN A 132 -19.82 -12.46 7.51
CA GLN A 132 -19.63 -13.91 7.47
C GLN A 132 -19.48 -14.52 8.89
N PHE A 133 -19.00 -13.73 9.85
CA PHE A 133 -18.91 -14.16 11.24
C PHE A 133 -20.28 -14.17 11.93
N THR A 134 -21.17 -13.23 11.56
CA THR A 134 -22.49 -13.08 12.20
C THR A 134 -23.52 -14.04 11.62
N THR A 135 -23.48 -14.33 10.32
CA THR A 135 -24.49 -15.16 9.64
C THR A 135 -24.17 -16.65 9.70
N GLY A 136 -22.98 -17.04 10.12
CA GLY A 136 -22.58 -18.44 10.18
C GLY A 136 -22.64 -19.16 8.82
N MET A 137 -22.84 -18.43 7.73
CA MET A 137 -22.94 -18.99 6.38
C MET A 137 -21.57 -19.50 5.94
N VAL A 138 -21.14 -20.59 6.55
CA VAL A 138 -20.14 -21.46 5.96
C VAL A 138 -20.84 -22.18 4.82
N ASN A 139 -20.67 -21.69 3.61
CA ASN A 139 -21.11 -22.45 2.45
C ASN A 139 -20.29 -23.75 2.40
N ARG A 140 -20.84 -24.84 2.93
CA ARG A 140 -20.19 -26.15 3.08
C ARG A 140 -19.74 -26.76 1.74
N VAL A 141 -20.05 -26.10 0.63
CA VAL A 141 -19.84 -26.56 -0.74
C VAL A 141 -18.68 -25.86 -1.44
N ARG A 142 -18.00 -24.89 -0.81
CA ARG A 142 -16.84 -24.26 -1.46
C ARG A 142 -15.64 -25.23 -1.42
N PRO A 143 -15.03 -25.56 -2.59
CA PRO A 143 -13.85 -26.40 -2.65
C PRO A 143 -12.68 -25.70 -1.91
N LEU A 144 -11.84 -26.48 -1.22
CA LEU A 144 -10.69 -25.98 -0.45
C LEU A 144 -9.76 -25.10 -1.31
N ASP A 145 -9.62 -25.42 -2.59
CA ASP A 145 -8.78 -24.70 -3.55
C ASP A 145 -9.22 -23.23 -3.68
N GLY A 146 -10.53 -22.97 -3.75
CA GLY A 146 -11.05 -21.60 -3.83
C GLY A 146 -10.80 -20.77 -2.57
N LEU A 147 -10.79 -21.42 -1.40
CA LEU A 147 -10.50 -20.77 -0.13
C LEU A 147 -9.02 -20.39 0.00
N LEU A 148 -8.13 -21.29 -0.46
CA LEU A 148 -6.69 -21.04 -0.46
C LEU A 148 -6.32 -19.91 -1.43
N VAL A 149 -6.95 -19.88 -2.61
CA VAL A 149 -6.77 -18.80 -3.58
C VAL A 149 -7.26 -17.46 -3.00
N GLU A 150 -8.45 -17.43 -2.41
CA GLU A 150 -9.00 -16.21 -1.80
C GLU A 150 -8.13 -15.72 -0.64
N ALA A 151 -7.64 -16.62 0.21
CA ALA A 151 -6.70 -16.29 1.29
C ALA A 151 -5.36 -15.79 0.74
N GLY A 152 -4.83 -16.40 -0.31
CA GLY A 152 -3.60 -15.97 -0.98
C GLY A 152 -3.72 -14.59 -1.59
N VAL A 153 -4.81 -14.30 -2.30
CA VAL A 153 -5.03 -13.00 -2.92
C VAL A 153 -5.30 -11.92 -1.87
N ARG A 154 -6.28 -12.11 -0.98
CA ARG A 154 -6.71 -11.08 -0.02
C ARG A 154 -5.82 -10.98 1.21
N GLY A 155 -5.26 -12.11 1.66
CA GLY A 155 -4.43 -12.14 2.86
C GLY A 155 -2.96 -11.84 2.60
N VAL A 156 -2.45 -12.11 1.41
CA VAL A 156 -1.02 -11.97 1.09
C VAL A 156 -0.78 -11.00 -0.06
N ALA A 157 -1.29 -11.29 -1.26
CA ALA A 157 -0.94 -10.52 -2.45
C ALA A 157 -1.39 -9.06 -2.37
N MET A 158 -2.66 -8.81 -2.03
CA MET A 158 -3.19 -7.43 -1.93
C MET A 158 -2.47 -6.60 -0.85
N PRO A 159 -2.29 -7.07 0.41
CA PRO A 159 -1.58 -6.29 1.42
C PRO A 159 -0.12 -6.01 1.05
N LEU A 160 0.60 -6.97 0.48
CA LEU A 160 1.99 -6.77 0.05
C LEU A 160 2.09 -5.77 -1.11
N THR A 161 1.18 -5.85 -2.09
CA THR A 161 1.11 -4.86 -3.17
C THR A 161 0.82 -3.47 -2.60
N ALA A 162 -0.14 -3.36 -1.68
CA ALA A 162 -0.47 -2.11 -1.01
C ALA A 162 0.73 -1.53 -0.25
N ALA A 163 1.44 -2.37 0.53
CA ALA A 163 2.66 -1.98 1.23
C ALA A 163 3.77 -1.53 0.27
N GLY A 164 3.94 -2.23 -0.85
CA GLY A 164 4.90 -1.86 -1.89
C GLY A 164 4.62 -0.48 -2.49
N VAL A 165 3.38 -0.23 -2.90
CA VAL A 165 2.95 1.07 -3.45
C VAL A 165 2.98 2.17 -2.40
N GLY A 166 2.42 1.91 -1.21
CA GLY A 166 2.40 2.86 -0.10
C GLY A 166 3.80 3.25 0.36
N GLY A 167 4.69 2.26 0.50
CA GLY A 167 6.09 2.47 0.84
C GLY A 167 6.84 3.28 -0.21
N LEU A 168 6.66 2.95 -1.50
CA LEU A 168 7.31 3.67 -2.60
C LEU A 168 6.87 5.14 -2.67
N ILE A 169 5.57 5.40 -2.55
CA ILE A 169 5.04 6.78 -2.54
C ILE A 169 5.48 7.50 -1.26
N GLY A 170 5.46 6.82 -0.11
CA GLY A 170 5.96 7.36 1.14
C GLY A 170 7.42 7.80 1.00
N THR A 171 8.29 6.94 0.50
CA THR A 171 9.70 7.26 0.17
C THR A 171 9.79 8.51 -0.70
N ALA A 172 9.04 8.56 -1.81
CA ALA A 172 9.04 9.70 -2.72
C ALA A 172 8.55 11.01 -2.07
N LEU A 173 7.59 10.91 -1.15
CA LEU A 173 7.06 12.06 -0.42
C LEU A 173 8.06 12.62 0.62
N TRP A 174 8.82 11.77 1.29
CA TRP A 174 9.81 12.16 2.30
C TRP A 174 11.17 12.52 1.71
N PHE A 175 11.46 12.12 0.48
CA PHE A 175 12.69 12.47 -0.24
C PHE A 175 12.73 13.97 -0.59
N THR A 176 12.92 14.84 0.44
CA THR A 176 12.80 16.31 0.30
C THR A 176 13.87 17.12 0.98
N ARG A 177 15.04 16.55 1.35
CA ARG A 177 16.13 17.33 1.96
C ARG A 177 16.53 18.54 1.09
N PRO A 178 16.90 19.71 1.71
CA PRO A 178 17.22 20.93 0.98
C PRO A 178 18.44 20.74 0.07
N PRO A 179 18.52 21.49 -1.03
CA PRO A 179 19.50 21.26 -2.07
C PRO A 179 20.87 21.85 -1.70
N THR A 180 21.84 21.01 -1.50
CA THR A 180 23.21 21.37 -1.81
C THR A 180 23.42 21.13 -3.31
N LYS A 181 23.97 22.04 -4.01
CA LYS A 181 24.32 22.19 -5.46
C LYS A 181 23.94 21.13 -6.55
N VAL A 182 23.35 19.98 -6.20
CA VAL A 182 23.01 18.88 -7.16
C VAL A 182 21.49 18.73 -7.33
N HIS A 183 20.82 19.82 -7.66
CA HIS A 183 19.36 19.93 -7.72
C HIS A 183 18.68 19.00 -8.75
N GLN A 184 19.34 18.74 -9.88
CA GLN A 184 18.70 18.12 -11.02
C GLN A 184 18.44 16.63 -10.85
N HIS A 185 19.29 15.90 -10.14
CA HIS A 185 19.15 14.46 -9.95
C HIS A 185 18.03 14.06 -8.97
N ARG A 186 17.75 14.88 -7.97
CA ARG A 186 16.68 14.60 -6.98
C ARG A 186 15.28 14.66 -7.56
N VAL A 187 15.01 15.67 -8.36
CA VAL A 187 13.70 15.79 -9.06
C VAL A 187 13.50 14.58 -9.96
N PHE A 188 14.56 14.13 -10.62
CA PHE A 188 14.52 12.97 -11.50
C PHE A 188 14.26 11.67 -10.73
N VAL A 189 14.97 11.40 -9.62
CA VAL A 189 14.75 10.21 -8.78
C VAL A 189 13.33 10.19 -8.23
N ARG A 190 12.86 11.31 -7.68
CA ARG A 190 11.49 11.44 -7.18
C ARG A 190 10.46 11.21 -8.28
N ALA A 191 10.69 11.76 -9.47
CA ALA A 191 9.80 11.55 -10.62
C ALA A 191 9.75 10.06 -11.01
N ILE A 192 10.90 9.38 -11.04
CA ILE A 192 10.95 7.93 -11.31
C ILE A 192 10.15 7.16 -10.28
N LEU A 193 10.33 7.42 -8.97
CA LEU A 193 9.60 6.75 -7.90
C LEU A 193 8.08 6.90 -8.05
N VAL A 194 7.62 8.13 -8.37
CA VAL A 194 6.20 8.42 -8.58
C VAL A 194 5.69 7.73 -9.84
N VAL A 195 6.44 7.76 -10.94
CA VAL A 195 6.05 7.09 -12.20
C VAL A 195 5.92 5.59 -11.99
N ILE A 196 6.88 4.95 -11.32
CA ILE A 196 6.83 3.51 -11.02
C ILE A 196 5.59 3.20 -10.17
N ALA A 197 5.31 4.00 -9.14
CA ALA A 197 4.13 3.82 -8.30
C ALA A 197 2.83 3.96 -9.09
N VAL A 198 2.73 4.97 -9.97
CA VAL A 198 1.56 5.17 -10.85
C VAL A 198 1.37 3.99 -11.79
N VAL A 199 2.45 3.47 -12.37
CA VAL A 199 2.39 2.28 -13.24
C VAL A 199 1.87 1.06 -12.48
N VAL A 200 2.37 0.80 -11.26
CA VAL A 200 1.89 -0.32 -10.43
C VAL A 200 0.42 -0.15 -10.05
N VAL A 201 -0.02 1.06 -9.72
CA VAL A 201 -1.43 1.37 -9.44
C VAL A 201 -2.30 1.14 -10.68
N ALA A 202 -1.85 1.56 -11.85
CA ALA A 202 -2.57 1.36 -13.11
C ALA A 202 -2.71 -0.14 -13.45
N ILE A 203 -1.64 -0.92 -13.30
CA ILE A 203 -1.67 -2.38 -13.49
C ILE A 203 -2.64 -3.03 -12.49
N TYR A 204 -2.63 -2.59 -11.22
CA TYR A 204 -3.56 -3.10 -10.21
C TYR A 204 -5.03 -2.79 -10.56
N ALA A 205 -5.30 -1.61 -11.08
CA ALA A 205 -6.64 -1.26 -11.56
C ALA A 205 -7.08 -2.15 -12.73
N LEU A 206 -6.16 -2.47 -13.66
CA LEU A 206 -6.45 -3.41 -14.74
C LEU A 206 -6.73 -4.82 -14.23
N LEU A 207 -6.04 -5.29 -13.18
CA LEU A 207 -6.35 -6.57 -12.53
C LEU A 207 -7.75 -6.58 -11.90
N GLY A 208 -8.24 -5.44 -11.39
CA GLY A 208 -9.62 -5.33 -10.93
C GLY A 208 -10.64 -5.63 -12.03
N VAL A 209 -10.38 -5.23 -13.28
CA VAL A 209 -11.20 -5.61 -14.45
C VAL A 209 -11.13 -7.11 -14.72
N VAL A 210 -9.94 -7.71 -14.60
CA VAL A 210 -9.71 -9.15 -14.73
C VAL A 210 -10.49 -9.93 -13.66
N ASP A 211 -10.57 -9.44 -12.44
CA ASP A 211 -11.34 -10.04 -11.34
C ASP A 211 -12.85 -10.07 -11.66
N VAL A 212 -13.37 -9.03 -12.28
CA VAL A 212 -14.77 -8.97 -12.74
C VAL A 212 -15.03 -9.92 -13.92
N ALA A 213 -14.00 -10.18 -14.74
CA ALA A 213 -14.09 -11.07 -15.92
C ALA A 213 -14.19 -12.58 -15.59
N ARG A 214 -14.19 -12.96 -14.29
CA ARG A 214 -14.35 -14.35 -13.80
C ARG A 214 -13.35 -15.34 -14.42
N LEU A 215 -12.09 -14.99 -14.46
CA LEU A 215 -11.04 -15.91 -14.87
C LEU A 215 -10.89 -17.13 -13.90
N PRO A 216 -10.31 -18.23 -14.36
CA PRO A 216 -10.00 -19.35 -13.47
C PRO A 216 -9.18 -18.89 -12.25
N GLN A 217 -9.57 -19.37 -11.07
CA GLN A 217 -9.03 -18.90 -9.78
C GLN A 217 -7.50 -18.94 -9.68
N LEU A 218 -6.87 -19.99 -10.24
CA LEU A 218 -5.41 -20.12 -10.26
C LEU A 218 -4.74 -19.05 -11.14
N VAL A 219 -5.34 -18.69 -12.26
CA VAL A 219 -4.85 -17.61 -13.14
C VAL A 219 -4.94 -16.27 -12.42
N GLN A 220 -6.05 -16.02 -11.74
CA GLN A 220 -6.25 -14.82 -10.93
C GLN A 220 -5.18 -14.71 -9.82
N LEU A 221 -4.95 -15.79 -9.07
CA LEU A 221 -3.89 -15.85 -8.07
C LEU A 221 -2.51 -15.58 -8.67
N ALA A 222 -2.17 -16.21 -9.78
CA ALA A 222 -0.89 -16.03 -10.45
C ALA A 222 -0.68 -14.57 -10.90
N LEU A 223 -1.71 -13.92 -11.46
CA LEU A 223 -1.65 -12.51 -11.85
C LEU A 223 -1.42 -11.59 -10.64
N HIS A 224 -2.14 -11.82 -9.53
CA HIS A 224 -1.94 -11.04 -8.32
C HIS A 224 -0.54 -11.23 -7.71
N LEU A 225 -0.04 -12.47 -7.66
CA LEU A 225 1.33 -12.75 -7.17
C LEU A 225 2.40 -12.11 -8.07
N THR A 226 2.20 -12.14 -9.38
CA THR A 226 3.11 -11.48 -10.34
C THR A 226 3.14 -9.97 -10.11
N LEU A 227 1.98 -9.33 -9.96
CA LEU A 227 1.92 -7.90 -9.64
C LEU A 227 2.56 -7.59 -8.29
N THR A 228 2.33 -8.43 -7.28
CA THR A 228 2.97 -8.29 -5.96
C THR A 228 4.50 -8.35 -6.12
N GLY A 229 5.01 -9.31 -6.88
CA GLY A 229 6.44 -9.41 -7.18
C GLY A 229 7.00 -8.15 -7.85
N ILE A 230 6.28 -7.61 -8.84
CA ILE A 230 6.65 -6.36 -9.51
C ILE A 230 6.64 -5.18 -8.52
N ALA A 231 5.62 -5.05 -7.68
CA ALA A 231 5.52 -3.98 -6.70
C ALA A 231 6.65 -4.03 -5.66
N LEU A 232 6.98 -5.22 -5.14
CA LEU A 232 8.08 -5.39 -4.20
C LEU A 232 9.45 -5.17 -4.84
N PHE A 233 9.64 -5.60 -6.08
CA PHE A 233 10.86 -5.31 -6.84
C PHE A 233 11.02 -3.80 -7.08
N ALA A 234 9.94 -3.13 -7.51
CA ALA A 234 9.91 -1.69 -7.70
C ALA A 234 10.23 -0.93 -6.40
N LEU A 235 9.66 -1.38 -5.27
CA LEU A 235 9.96 -0.84 -3.95
C LEU A 235 11.43 -1.00 -3.59
N ARG A 236 12.00 -2.20 -3.79
CA ARG A 236 13.42 -2.47 -3.50
C ARG A 236 14.34 -1.56 -4.31
N VAL A 237 14.08 -1.44 -5.62
CA VAL A 237 14.86 -0.56 -6.50
C VAL A 237 14.69 0.91 -6.09
N GLY A 238 13.46 1.34 -5.82
CA GLY A 238 13.17 2.72 -5.41
C GLY A 238 13.83 3.10 -4.09
N LEU A 239 13.76 2.21 -3.09
CA LEU A 239 14.39 2.44 -1.79
C LEU A 239 15.92 2.47 -1.92
N HIS A 240 16.50 1.55 -2.69
CA HIS A 240 17.95 1.54 -2.93
C HIS A 240 18.43 2.82 -3.61
N LEU A 241 17.70 3.31 -4.62
CA LEU A 241 18.00 4.57 -5.28
C LEU A 241 17.90 5.76 -4.31
N ALA A 242 16.87 5.82 -3.47
CA ALA A 242 16.70 6.88 -2.49
C ALA A 242 17.85 6.90 -1.46
N LEU A 243 18.18 5.75 -0.86
CA LEU A 243 19.23 5.63 0.13
C LEU A 243 20.63 5.96 -0.43
N LEU A 244 20.95 5.52 -1.65
CA LEU A 244 22.23 5.86 -2.29
C LEU A 244 22.40 7.38 -2.43
N HIS A 245 21.34 8.10 -2.75
CA HIS A 245 21.41 9.56 -2.91
C HIS A 245 21.44 10.29 -1.56
N GLU A 246 20.81 9.76 -0.52
CA GLU A 246 20.91 10.32 0.83
C GLU A 246 22.33 10.18 1.39
N VAL A 247 22.98 9.02 1.26
CA VAL A 247 24.36 8.78 1.71
C VAL A 247 25.38 9.67 0.98
N GLN A 248 25.20 9.87 -0.33
CA GLN A 248 26.09 10.76 -1.09
C GLN A 248 25.99 12.21 -0.64
N ASP A 249 24.79 12.68 -0.28
CA ASP A 249 24.59 14.03 0.21
C ASP A 249 25.26 14.24 1.59
N ASP A 250 25.18 13.25 2.48
CA ASP A 250 25.80 13.33 3.81
C ASP A 250 27.34 13.35 3.70
N MET A 251 27.95 12.55 2.83
CA MET A 251 29.39 12.57 2.61
C MET A 251 29.91 13.90 2.05
N HIS A 252 29.12 14.61 1.23
CA HIS A 252 29.48 15.94 0.72
C HIS A 252 29.25 17.05 1.75
N ALA A 253 28.34 16.85 2.71
CA ALA A 253 28.11 17.81 3.79
C ALA A 253 29.24 17.83 4.82
N ASP A 254 29.94 16.69 5.00
CA ASP A 254 31.08 16.53 5.91
C ASP A 254 32.43 16.94 5.28
N GLU A 255 32.48 17.32 3.99
CA GLU A 255 33.69 17.90 3.42
C GLU A 255 34.05 19.20 4.15
N PRO A 256 35.20 19.31 4.80
CA PRO A 256 35.59 20.54 5.48
C PRO A 256 35.60 21.66 4.44
N ILE A 257 34.83 22.70 4.69
CA ILE A 257 34.90 23.94 3.91
C ILE A 257 36.30 24.46 4.11
N LEU A 258 37.23 24.12 3.21
CA LEU A 258 38.55 24.73 3.17
C LEU A 258 38.33 26.22 2.94
N CYS A 259 38.39 26.98 4.03
CA CYS A 259 38.35 28.43 3.97
C CYS A 259 39.49 28.87 3.07
N GLY A 260 39.19 29.24 1.83
CA GLY A 260 40.18 29.76 0.87
C GLY A 260 40.81 31.08 1.27
N GLU A 261 40.52 31.61 2.48
CA GLU A 261 41.06 32.87 3.01
C GLU A 261 42.01 32.70 4.21
N CYS A 262 42.38 31.49 4.62
CA CYS A 262 43.35 31.31 5.70
C CYS A 262 44.82 31.30 5.23
N ASN A 263 45.14 31.96 4.12
CA ASN A 263 46.51 32.20 3.67
C ASN A 263 46.87 33.69 3.87
N HIS A 264 47.03 34.13 5.14
CA HIS A 264 47.79 35.30 5.54
C HIS A 264 48.51 35.04 6.87
#